data_2fb2eebfd726b2223ff1967b697600cd
#
_entry.id   2fb2eebfd726b2223ff1967b697600cd
#
_cell.length_a   1.000
_cell.length_b   1.000
_cell.length_c   1.000
_cell.angle_alpha   90.00
_cell.angle_beta   90.00
_cell.angle_gamma   90.00
#
_symmetry.space_group_name_H-M   'P 1'
#
loop_
_entity.id
_entity.type
_entity.pdbx_description
1 polymer ?
#
loop_
_entity_poly.entity_id
_entity_poly.type
_entity_poly.pdbx_seq_one_letter_code
_entity_poly.pdbx_strand_id
1 'polypeptide(L)'
;MKEIRYYTKDNGKCPYEDWFTSLDVQTKIRIAGRIERLIGGHYGEYRKLVNSELSELKFKFGKGYRIYYKDLDNIIILFLAGGNKSNQKEDIKQAEKYYKDYLERLNNNG
;
A
#
# COMPACT_ATOMS: atom_id res chain seq x y z
N MET A 1 -6.30 8.21 -15.55
CA MET A 1 -5.67 8.58 -14.28
C MET A 1 -6.13 7.63 -13.18
N LYS A 2 -5.23 7.23 -12.30
CA LYS A 2 -5.58 6.29 -11.22
C LYS A 2 -6.07 7.05 -9.99
N GLU A 3 -6.91 6.38 -9.20
CA GLU A 3 -7.38 6.88 -7.90
C GLU A 3 -6.77 6.03 -6.80
N ILE A 4 -6.16 6.65 -5.79
CA ILE A 4 -5.60 5.94 -4.65
C ILE A 4 -6.63 5.97 -3.52
N ARG A 5 -6.98 4.80 -3.00
CA ARG A 5 -7.81 4.65 -1.81
C ARG A 5 -6.95 4.09 -0.69
N TYR A 6 -7.31 4.45 0.52
CA TYR A 6 -6.54 4.04 1.70
C TYR A 6 -7.44 3.18 2.58
N TYR A 7 -6.96 1.98 2.89
CA TYR A 7 -7.66 1.13 3.85
C TYR A 7 -7.64 1.79 5.22
N THR A 8 -8.78 1.81 5.90
CA THR A 8 -8.90 2.27 7.28
C THR A 8 -9.54 1.18 8.12
N LYS A 9 -9.05 1.06 9.36
CA LYS A 9 -9.61 0.12 10.33
C LYS A 9 -10.95 0.63 10.86
N ASP A 10 -11.68 -0.22 11.56
CA ASP A 10 -12.95 0.15 12.21
C ASP A 10 -12.80 1.35 13.14
N ASN A 11 -11.64 1.49 13.79
CA ASN A 11 -11.39 2.61 14.69
C ASN A 11 -10.98 3.90 13.98
N GLY A 12 -11.01 3.89 12.65
CA GLY A 12 -10.66 5.05 11.83
C GLY A 12 -9.18 5.23 11.54
N LYS A 13 -8.32 4.39 12.10
CA LYS A 13 -6.88 4.48 11.85
C LYS A 13 -6.55 3.95 10.46
N CYS A 14 -5.63 4.65 9.78
CA CYS A 14 -5.15 4.28 8.46
C CYS A 14 -3.71 3.77 8.57
N PRO A 15 -3.48 2.46 8.44
CA PRO A 15 -2.13 1.90 8.60
C PRO A 15 -1.09 2.50 7.66
N TYR A 16 -1.46 2.72 6.40
CA TYR A 16 -0.53 3.33 5.45
C TYR A 16 -0.14 4.75 5.90
N GLU A 17 -1.12 5.56 6.31
CA GLU A 17 -0.86 6.93 6.72
C GLU A 17 0.00 6.99 7.98
N ASP A 18 -0.26 6.12 8.95
CA ASP A 18 0.54 6.03 10.17
C ASP A 18 2.00 5.70 9.83
N TRP A 19 2.20 4.76 8.90
CA TRP A 19 3.54 4.43 8.43
C TRP A 19 4.19 5.61 7.72
N PHE A 20 3.48 6.21 6.77
CA PHE A 20 4.02 7.31 5.95
C PHE A 20 4.44 8.50 6.83
N THR A 21 3.60 8.88 7.78
CA THR A 21 3.89 10.04 8.64
C THR A 21 5.05 9.78 9.59
N SER A 22 5.40 8.51 9.86
CA SER A 22 6.54 8.17 10.70
C SER A 22 7.89 8.32 9.99
N LEU A 23 7.89 8.51 8.67
CA LEU A 23 9.11 8.58 7.88
C LEU A 23 9.73 9.98 7.95
N ASP A 24 11.03 10.06 7.69
CA ASP A 24 11.70 11.35 7.59
C ASP A 24 11.24 12.12 6.34
N VAL A 25 11.47 13.43 6.35
CA VAL A 25 10.99 14.33 5.29
C VAL A 25 11.50 13.94 3.91
N GLN A 26 12.79 13.62 3.79
CA GLN A 26 13.38 13.25 2.50
C GLN A 26 12.73 12.00 1.92
N THR A 27 12.50 11.00 2.76
CA THR A 27 11.85 9.75 2.35
C THR A 27 10.41 10.02 1.92
N LYS A 28 9.67 10.83 2.69
CA LYS A 28 8.29 11.20 2.33
C LYS A 28 8.23 11.87 0.96
N ILE A 29 9.13 12.79 0.67
CA ILE A 29 9.16 13.50 -0.61
C ILE A 29 9.35 12.50 -1.77
N ARG A 30 10.29 11.58 -1.62
CA ARG A 30 10.57 10.60 -2.67
C ARG A 30 9.39 9.66 -2.89
N ILE A 31 8.77 9.20 -1.81
CA ILE A 31 7.60 8.32 -1.90
C ILE A 31 6.43 9.07 -2.53
N ALA A 32 6.16 10.30 -2.11
CA ALA A 32 5.08 11.11 -2.66
C ALA A 32 5.25 11.32 -4.18
N GLY A 33 6.48 11.56 -4.63
CA GLY A 33 6.75 11.70 -6.07
C GLY A 33 6.44 10.43 -6.85
N ARG A 34 6.74 9.27 -6.26
CA ARG A 34 6.42 7.99 -6.88
C ARG A 34 4.91 7.77 -6.95
N ILE A 35 4.18 8.18 -5.92
CA ILE A 35 2.72 8.06 -5.88
C ILE A 35 2.08 8.95 -6.95
N GLU A 36 2.61 10.16 -7.17
CA GLU A 36 2.12 11.02 -8.24
C GLU A 36 2.26 10.36 -9.61
N ARG A 37 3.40 9.70 -9.86
CA ARG A 37 3.61 8.96 -11.10
C ARG A 37 2.66 7.77 -11.21
N LEU A 38 2.38 7.10 -10.10
CA LEU A 38 1.43 6.00 -10.04
C LEU A 38 0.03 6.47 -10.43
N ILE A 39 -0.39 7.62 -9.93
CA ILE A 39 -1.69 8.22 -10.27
C ILE A 39 -1.75 8.47 -11.78
N GLY A 40 -0.64 8.86 -12.40
CA GLY A 40 -0.53 9.03 -13.85
C GLY A 40 -0.48 7.72 -14.64
N GLY A 41 -0.49 6.58 -13.96
CA GLY A 41 -0.46 5.27 -14.61
C GLY A 41 0.93 4.61 -14.69
N HIS A 42 1.94 5.22 -14.08
CA HIS A 42 3.32 4.70 -14.13
C HIS A 42 3.67 4.05 -12.80
N TYR A 43 3.65 2.72 -12.76
CA TYR A 43 3.88 1.98 -11.52
C TYR A 43 5.34 1.99 -11.07
N GLY A 44 6.29 2.11 -12.01
CA GLY A 44 7.69 1.96 -11.67
C GLY A 44 7.98 0.51 -11.29
N GLU A 45 8.88 0.29 -10.33
CA GLU A 45 9.21 -1.06 -9.92
C GLU A 45 8.14 -1.60 -8.97
N TYR A 46 7.49 -2.68 -9.40
CA TYR A 46 6.47 -3.34 -8.59
C TYR A 46 6.55 -4.84 -8.82
N ARG A 47 5.93 -5.60 -7.94
CA ARG A 47 5.89 -7.05 -8.03
C ARG A 47 4.58 -7.58 -7.48
N LYS A 48 3.98 -8.54 -8.19
CA LYS A 48 2.85 -9.27 -7.64
C LYS A 48 3.38 -10.30 -6.65
N LEU A 49 2.81 -10.36 -5.46
CA LEU A 49 3.27 -11.26 -4.41
C LEU A 49 2.84 -12.69 -4.69
N VAL A 50 3.73 -13.65 -4.37
CA VAL A 50 3.48 -15.08 -4.57
C VAL A 50 2.41 -15.54 -3.60
N ASN A 51 1.45 -16.33 -4.10
CA ASN A 51 0.35 -16.89 -3.30
C ASN A 51 -0.44 -15.82 -2.54
N SER A 52 -0.62 -14.66 -3.15
CA SER A 52 -1.32 -13.54 -2.55
C SER A 52 -2.08 -12.79 -3.64
N GLU A 53 -3.16 -12.11 -3.25
CA GLU A 53 -3.88 -11.22 -4.16
C GLU A 53 -3.25 -9.84 -4.21
N LEU A 54 -2.23 -9.59 -3.39
CA LEU A 54 -1.61 -8.29 -3.25
C LEU A 54 -0.37 -8.15 -4.12
N SER A 55 0.01 -6.89 -4.32
CA SER A 55 1.25 -6.52 -4.98
C SER A 55 2.02 -5.53 -4.10
N GLU A 56 3.28 -5.31 -4.43
CA GLU A 56 4.09 -4.33 -3.73
C GLU A 56 4.74 -3.36 -4.70
N LEU A 57 4.77 -2.09 -4.31
CA LEU A 57 5.65 -1.10 -4.92
C LEU A 57 6.98 -1.17 -4.20
N LYS A 58 8.08 -1.22 -4.93
CA LYS A 58 9.42 -1.34 -4.37
C LYS A 58 10.17 -0.03 -4.54
N PHE A 59 10.87 0.37 -3.49
CA PHE A 59 11.70 1.58 -3.49
C PHE A 59 13.13 1.16 -3.15
N LYS A 60 14.07 1.50 -4.03
CA LYS A 60 15.46 1.03 -3.91
C LYS A 60 16.36 1.96 -3.10
N PHE A 61 15.83 2.92 -2.41
CA PHE A 61 16.63 3.82 -1.60
C PHE A 61 16.42 3.55 -0.11
N GLY A 62 17.36 4.05 0.70
CA GLY A 62 17.27 3.95 2.16
C GLY A 62 17.13 2.51 2.61
N LYS A 63 16.11 2.25 3.43
CA LYS A 63 15.86 0.93 4.02
C LYS A 63 15.16 -0.04 3.10
N GLY A 64 14.97 0.31 1.85
CA GLY A 64 14.24 -0.53 0.92
C GLY A 64 12.76 -0.55 1.22
N TYR A 65 12.12 0.59 1.06
CA TYR A 65 10.71 0.75 1.43
C TYR A 65 9.78 -0.01 0.50
N ARG A 66 8.60 -0.38 1.01
CA ARG A 66 7.57 -1.10 0.29
C ARG A 66 6.20 -0.50 0.59
N ILE A 67 5.32 -0.47 -0.43
CA ILE A 67 3.90 -0.18 -0.22
C ILE A 67 3.13 -1.38 -0.75
N TYR A 68 2.27 -1.97 0.09
CA TYR A 68 1.46 -3.13 -0.25
C TYR A 68 0.08 -2.66 -0.69
N TYR A 69 -0.36 -3.11 -1.86
CA TYR A 69 -1.57 -2.60 -2.46
C TYR A 69 -2.32 -3.69 -3.22
N LYS A 70 -3.57 -3.37 -3.56
CA LYS A 70 -4.39 -4.19 -4.45
C LYS A 70 -4.96 -3.29 -5.53
N ASP A 71 -4.81 -3.69 -6.79
CA ASP A 71 -5.54 -3.05 -7.89
C ASP A 71 -6.97 -3.55 -7.83
N LEU A 72 -7.92 -2.70 -7.46
CA LEU A 72 -9.32 -3.11 -7.38
C LEU A 72 -9.95 -3.19 -8.78
N ASP A 73 -9.53 -2.30 -9.67
CA ASP A 73 -9.91 -2.32 -11.08
C ASP A 73 -8.89 -1.48 -11.87
N ASN A 74 -9.22 -1.11 -13.10
CA ASN A 74 -8.30 -0.35 -13.96
C ASN A 74 -8.03 1.07 -13.47
N ILE A 75 -8.81 1.55 -12.52
CA ILE A 75 -8.73 2.94 -12.06
C ILE A 75 -8.28 3.02 -10.60
N ILE A 76 -8.78 2.11 -9.74
CA ILE A 76 -8.66 2.23 -8.29
C ILE A 76 -7.58 1.33 -7.74
N ILE A 77 -6.65 1.92 -6.99
CA ILE A 77 -5.57 1.22 -6.29
C ILE A 77 -5.79 1.39 -4.79
N LEU A 78 -5.90 0.29 -4.07
CA LEU A 78 -6.11 0.30 -2.63
C LEU A 78 -4.79 0.09 -1.90
N PHE A 79 -4.33 1.11 -1.18
CA PHE A 79 -3.14 1.00 -0.32
C PHE A 79 -3.53 0.40 1.02
N LEU A 80 -2.79 -0.63 1.43
CA LEU A 80 -3.10 -1.36 2.65
C LEU A 80 -2.11 -1.10 3.77
N ALA A 81 -0.83 -1.05 3.45
CA ALA A 81 0.22 -0.87 4.46
C ALA A 81 1.52 -0.48 3.79
N GLY A 82 2.45 0.03 4.58
CA GLY A 82 3.80 0.29 4.15
C GLY A 82 4.79 -0.33 5.12
N GLY A 83 6.04 -0.45 4.70
CA GLY A 83 7.08 -1.00 5.53
C GLY A 83 8.43 -0.92 4.83
N ASN A 84 9.39 -1.65 5.38
CA ASN A 84 10.70 -1.72 4.77
C ASN A 84 11.13 -3.18 4.62
N LYS A 85 12.26 -3.36 3.98
CA LYS A 85 12.80 -4.66 3.63
C LYS A 85 13.01 -5.60 4.84
N SER A 86 13.32 -5.06 6.01
CA SER A 86 13.66 -5.88 7.18
C SER A 86 12.45 -6.57 7.81
N ASN A 87 11.25 -6.03 7.65
CA ASN A 87 10.02 -6.59 8.21
C ASN A 87 9.03 -7.08 7.15
N GLN A 88 9.51 -7.32 5.95
CA GLN A 88 8.65 -7.59 4.80
C GLN A 88 7.67 -8.73 5.03
N LYS A 89 8.12 -9.84 5.62
CA LYS A 89 7.27 -11.02 5.83
C LYS A 89 6.08 -10.71 6.73
N GLU A 90 6.33 -10.01 7.84
CA GLU A 90 5.26 -9.64 8.78
C GLU A 90 4.35 -8.58 8.17
N ASP A 91 4.92 -7.64 7.44
CA ASP A 91 4.13 -6.57 6.80
C ASP A 91 3.18 -7.14 5.75
N ILE A 92 3.62 -8.15 5.00
CA ILE A 92 2.75 -8.81 4.02
C ILE A 92 1.58 -9.51 4.72
N LYS A 93 1.85 -10.24 5.80
CA LYS A 93 0.78 -10.89 6.57
C LYS A 93 -0.24 -9.89 7.08
N GLN A 94 0.24 -8.75 7.56
CA GLN A 94 -0.62 -7.71 8.07
C GLN A 94 -1.46 -7.09 6.95
N ALA A 95 -0.85 -6.83 5.81
CA ALA A 95 -1.55 -6.28 4.66
C ALA A 95 -2.65 -7.24 4.17
N GLU A 96 -2.38 -8.54 4.20
CA GLU A 96 -3.38 -9.54 3.82
C GLU A 96 -4.56 -9.56 4.79
N LYS A 97 -4.31 -9.39 6.08
CA LYS A 97 -5.39 -9.26 7.08
C LYS A 97 -6.24 -8.02 6.81
N TYR A 98 -5.59 -6.91 6.49
CA TYR A 98 -6.30 -5.66 6.17
C TYR A 98 -7.18 -5.83 4.93
N TYR A 99 -6.66 -6.50 3.91
CA TYR A 99 -7.44 -6.73 2.70
C TYR A 99 -8.65 -7.63 2.97
N LYS A 100 -8.45 -8.67 3.77
CA LYS A 100 -9.54 -9.55 4.18
C LYS A 100 -10.62 -8.77 4.93
N ASP A 101 -10.23 -7.91 5.86
CA ASP A 101 -11.16 -7.06 6.59
C ASP A 101 -11.91 -6.11 5.65
N TYR A 102 -11.21 -5.52 4.68
CA TYR A 102 -11.80 -4.67 3.67
C TYR A 102 -12.90 -5.41 2.90
N LEU A 103 -12.61 -6.63 2.46
CA LEU A 103 -13.57 -7.44 1.71
C LEU A 103 -14.78 -7.82 2.57
N GLU A 104 -14.57 -8.19 3.82
CA GLU A 104 -15.64 -8.55 4.73
C GLU A 104 -16.59 -7.37 4.97
N ARG A 105 -16.04 -6.18 5.14
CA ARG A 105 -16.87 -4.98 5.34
C ARG A 105 -17.66 -4.60 4.10
N LEU A 106 -17.10 -4.80 2.92
CA LEU A 106 -17.86 -4.59 1.68
C LEU A 106 -19.07 -5.52 1.59
N ASN A 107 -18.86 -6.78 1.93
CA ASN A 107 -19.93 -7.77 1.89
C ASN A 107 -21.03 -7.50 2.92
N ASN A 108 -20.66 -6.98 4.09
CA ASN A 108 -21.63 -6.68 5.16
C ASN A 108 -22.41 -5.41 4.89
N ASN A 109 -21.87 -4.48 4.10
CA ASN A 109 -22.52 -3.22 3.80
C ASN A 109 -23.29 -3.23 2.48
N GLY A 110 -23.11 -4.28 1.74
CA GLY A 110 -23.73 -4.42 0.45
C GLY A 110 -24.76 -5.48 0.41
#